data_0122fd0fe51fe9346c175c39b91f57b6
#
_entry.id   0122fd0fe51fe9346c175c39b91f57b6
#
_cell.length_a   1.000
_cell.length_b   1.000
_cell.length_c   1.000
_cell.angle_alpha   90.00
_cell.angle_beta   90.00
_cell.angle_gamma   90.00
#
_symmetry.space_group_name_H-M   'P 1'
#
loop_
_entity.id
_entity.type
_entity.pdbx_description
1 polymer ?
#
loop_
_entity_poly.entity_id
_entity_poly.type
_entity_poly.pdbx_seq_one_letter_code
_entity_poly.pdbx_strand_id
1 'polypeptide(L)'
;MTDARKYLETFRIQESRIQLKTEQVQSLQERLTSITAPMDKEQVSHTKNVGIMADTVAMIVDIQREIDQQTADLYRRKREAYQLLDQLHPA
;
A
#
# COMPACT_ATOMS: atom_id res chain seq x y z
N MET A 1 -28.34 14.08 0.47
CA MET A 1 -27.30 14.03 0.49
C MET A 1 -26.58 13.01 1.13
N THR A 2 -27.18 11.95 1.52
CA THR A 2 -26.52 10.83 2.07
C THR A 2 -25.57 10.21 1.07
N ASP A 3 -25.85 10.28 -0.22
CA ASP A 3 -25.02 9.61 -1.21
C ASP A 3 -23.64 10.24 -1.32
N ALA A 4 -23.57 11.55 -1.33
CA ALA A 4 -22.30 12.25 -1.41
C ALA A 4 -21.46 11.97 -0.18
N ARG A 5 -22.08 11.94 0.97
CA ARG A 5 -21.38 11.67 2.20
C ARG A 5 -20.85 10.24 2.23
N LYS A 6 -21.64 9.29 1.71
CA LYS A 6 -21.22 7.91 1.65
C LYS A 6 -20.01 7.74 0.73
N TYR A 7 -20.01 8.45 -0.39
CA TYR A 7 -18.88 8.39 -1.31
C TYR A 7 -17.62 8.94 -0.64
N LEU A 8 -17.73 10.06 0.05
CA LEU A 8 -16.58 10.65 0.72
C LEU A 8 -16.05 9.72 1.82
N GLU A 9 -16.96 9.07 2.53
CA GLU A 9 -16.56 8.14 3.56
C GLU A 9 -15.86 6.93 2.96
N THR A 10 -16.39 6.42 1.86
CA THR A 10 -15.80 5.28 1.17
C THR A 10 -14.38 5.62 0.72
N PHE A 11 -14.17 6.82 0.18
CA PHE A 11 -12.84 7.24 -0.24
C PHE A 11 -11.90 7.34 0.95
N ARG A 12 -12.39 7.86 2.05
CA ARG A 12 -11.59 8.00 3.24
C ARG A 12 -11.15 6.64 3.79
N ILE A 13 -12.07 5.69 3.83
CA ILE A 13 -11.77 4.34 4.27
C ILE A 13 -10.75 3.69 3.33
N GLN A 14 -10.92 3.88 2.03
CA GLN A 14 -10.02 3.30 1.06
C GLN A 14 -8.63 3.91 1.17
N GLU A 15 -8.55 5.21 1.37
CA GLU A 15 -7.27 5.89 1.59
C GLU A 15 -6.59 5.39 2.85
N SER A 16 -7.34 5.16 3.91
CA SER A 16 -6.79 4.63 5.16
C SER A 16 -6.22 3.24 4.96
N ARG A 17 -6.90 2.41 4.19
CA ARG A 17 -6.41 1.06 3.90
C ARG A 17 -5.11 1.09 3.11
N ILE A 18 -5.03 1.99 2.13
CA ILE A 18 -3.83 2.15 1.34
C ILE A 18 -2.69 2.62 2.24
N GLN A 19 -2.98 3.55 3.14
CA GLN A 19 -2.01 4.06 4.09
C GLN A 19 -1.46 2.96 4.98
N LEU A 20 -2.34 2.09 5.50
CA LEU A 20 -1.91 0.99 6.34
C LEU A 20 -1.00 0.01 5.57
N LYS A 21 -1.33 -0.25 4.33
CA LYS A 21 -0.50 -1.13 3.51
C LYS A 21 0.83 -0.50 3.20
N THR A 22 0.86 0.80 2.99
CA THR A 22 2.10 1.54 2.77
C THR A 22 3.00 1.47 4.00
N GLU A 23 2.42 1.61 5.18
CA GLU A 23 3.16 1.49 6.42
C GLU A 23 3.69 0.07 6.61
N GLN A 24 2.91 -0.91 6.19
CA GLN A 24 3.32 -2.29 6.28
C GLN A 24 4.54 -2.55 5.38
N VAL A 25 4.53 -1.99 4.18
CA VAL A 25 5.68 -2.10 3.28
C VAL A 25 6.90 -1.44 3.89
N GLN A 26 6.73 -0.28 4.50
CA GLN A 26 7.84 0.41 5.14
C GLN A 26 8.44 -0.44 6.27
N SER A 27 7.59 -1.08 7.07
CA SER A 27 8.06 -1.95 8.13
C SER A 27 8.85 -3.13 7.57
N LEU A 28 8.36 -3.71 6.49
CA LEU A 28 9.05 -4.83 5.86
C LEU A 28 10.37 -4.39 5.24
N GLN A 29 10.43 -3.19 4.70
CA GLN A 29 11.67 -2.65 4.14
C GLN A 29 12.70 -2.42 5.24
N GLU A 30 12.26 -1.92 6.38
CA GLU A 30 13.16 -1.73 7.51
C GLU A 30 13.68 -3.06 8.02
N ARG A 31 12.81 -4.07 8.03
CA ARG A 31 13.21 -5.40 8.45
C ARG A 31 14.23 -5.96 7.47
N LEU A 32 14.02 -5.75 6.18
CA LEU A 32 14.93 -6.21 5.16
C LEU A 32 16.29 -5.54 5.32
N THR A 33 16.31 -4.26 5.59
CA THR A 33 17.54 -3.53 5.84
C THR A 33 18.26 -4.10 7.04
N SER A 34 17.52 -4.44 8.06
CA SER A 34 18.10 -5.02 9.26
C SER A 34 18.74 -6.38 8.98
N ILE A 35 18.09 -7.20 8.15
CA ILE A 35 18.60 -8.50 7.81
C ILE A 35 19.88 -8.38 6.96
N THR A 36 19.92 -7.37 6.07
CA THR A 36 21.06 -7.23 5.17
C THR A 36 22.17 -6.37 5.77
N ALA A 37 21.95 -5.76 6.91
CA ALA A 37 22.98 -4.94 7.52
C ALA A 37 24.19 -5.79 7.89
N PRO A 38 25.34 -5.29 7.68
CA PRO A 38 26.54 -6.06 7.97
C PRO A 38 26.69 -6.27 9.44
N MET A 39 26.67 -7.46 9.86
CA MET A 39 26.70 -7.68 11.20
C MET A 39 27.94 -8.24 11.42
N ASP A 40 28.74 -7.70 12.04
CA ASP A 40 29.92 -8.17 12.21
C ASP A 40 30.08 -9.44 12.72
N LYS A 41 29.49 -10.04 13.25
CA LYS A 41 29.85 -11.19 13.79
C LYS A 41 29.30 -12.27 13.29
N GLU A 42 28.98 -13.05 13.68
CA GLU A 42 28.50 -14.14 13.44
C GLU A 42 27.83 -14.43 12.37
N GLN A 43 28.00 -15.25 11.86
CA GLN A 43 27.48 -15.69 10.81
C GLN A 43 26.50 -16.60 11.00
N VAL A 44 25.46 -16.41 11.16
CA VAL A 44 24.45 -17.22 11.26
C VAL A 44 24.26 -17.85 10.00
N SER A 45 23.55 -18.80 9.81
CA SER A 45 23.35 -19.53 8.66
C SER A 45 23.03 -18.66 7.50
N HIS A 46 23.89 -18.57 6.59
CA HIS A 46 23.77 -17.78 5.40
C HIS A 46 22.52 -18.17 4.59
N THR A 47 22.25 -19.44 4.48
CA THR A 47 21.10 -19.93 3.73
C THR A 47 19.80 -19.46 4.37
N LYS A 48 19.76 -19.46 5.66
CA LYS A 48 18.57 -19.03 6.38
C LYS A 48 18.29 -17.57 6.17
N ASN A 49 19.33 -16.74 6.18
CA ASN A 49 19.16 -15.32 5.96
C ASN A 49 18.71 -15.02 4.54
N VAL A 50 19.24 -15.77 3.57
CA VAL A 50 18.84 -15.59 2.19
C VAL A 50 17.35 -15.96 2.02
N GLY A 51 16.90 -17.04 2.67
CA GLY A 51 15.50 -17.44 2.62
C GLY A 51 14.56 -16.38 3.21
N ILE A 52 14.95 -15.81 4.34
CA ILE A 52 14.17 -14.79 4.99
C ILE A 52 14.11 -13.54 4.11
N MET A 53 15.22 -13.18 3.49
CA MET A 53 15.26 -12.04 2.59
C MET A 53 14.35 -12.26 1.40
N ALA A 54 14.39 -13.44 0.79
CA ALA A 54 13.56 -13.74 -0.37
C ALA A 54 12.09 -13.67 -0.01
N ASP A 55 11.72 -14.22 1.14
CA ASP A 55 10.32 -14.18 1.60
C ASP A 55 9.88 -12.76 1.88
N THR A 56 10.74 -11.97 2.49
CA THR A 56 10.40 -10.58 2.81
C THR A 56 10.21 -9.77 1.52
N VAL A 57 11.08 -9.96 0.55
CA VAL A 57 10.97 -9.26 -0.73
C VAL A 57 9.67 -9.67 -1.43
N ALA A 58 9.34 -10.96 -1.41
CA ALA A 58 8.10 -11.44 -2.03
C ALA A 58 6.88 -10.80 -1.38
N MET A 59 6.88 -10.65 -0.06
CA MET A 59 5.79 -10.00 0.65
C MET A 59 5.68 -8.52 0.26
N ILE A 60 6.80 -7.84 0.16
CA ILE A 60 6.82 -6.44 -0.24
C ILE A 60 6.23 -6.29 -1.65
N VAL A 61 6.64 -7.14 -2.58
CA VAL A 61 6.15 -7.07 -3.94
C VAL A 61 4.64 -7.32 -4.00
N ASP A 62 4.16 -8.29 -3.24
CA ASP A 62 2.72 -8.60 -3.23
C ASP A 62 1.91 -7.43 -2.67
N ILE A 63 2.36 -6.85 -1.58
CA ILE A 63 1.64 -5.73 -0.97
C ILE A 63 1.71 -4.51 -1.88
N GLN A 64 2.86 -4.30 -2.52
CA GLN A 64 3.02 -3.18 -3.44
C GLN A 64 2.04 -3.29 -4.61
N ARG A 65 1.80 -4.49 -5.10
CA ARG A 65 0.83 -4.71 -6.17
C ARG A 65 -0.58 -4.38 -5.68
N GLU A 66 -0.90 -4.76 -4.45
CA GLU A 66 -2.19 -4.44 -3.88
C GLU A 66 -2.36 -2.93 -3.74
N ILE A 67 -1.31 -2.24 -3.30
CA ILE A 67 -1.35 -0.79 -3.17
C ILE A 67 -1.62 -0.16 -4.54
N ASP A 68 -0.91 -0.63 -5.57
CA ASP A 68 -1.07 -0.08 -6.91
C ASP A 68 -2.49 -0.29 -7.43
N GLN A 69 -3.05 -1.48 -7.22
CA GLN A 69 -4.40 -1.78 -7.67
C GLN A 69 -5.43 -0.94 -6.93
N GLN A 70 -5.27 -0.82 -5.62
CA GLN A 70 -6.23 -0.06 -4.82
C GLN A 70 -6.13 1.43 -5.10
N THR A 71 -4.92 1.91 -5.36
CA THR A 71 -4.73 3.32 -5.68
C THR A 71 -5.36 3.64 -7.05
N ALA A 72 -5.16 2.78 -8.02
CA ALA A 72 -5.77 2.96 -9.34
C ALA A 72 -7.30 2.94 -9.25
N ASP A 73 -7.85 2.03 -8.44
CA ASP A 73 -9.29 1.94 -8.24
C ASP A 73 -9.83 3.19 -7.56
N LEU A 74 -9.11 3.70 -6.58
CA LEU A 74 -9.53 4.90 -5.87
C LEU A 74 -9.54 6.10 -6.82
N TYR A 75 -8.52 6.27 -7.63
CA TYR A 75 -8.45 7.37 -8.58
C TYR A 75 -9.58 7.27 -9.62
N ARG A 76 -9.88 6.07 -10.08
CA ARG A 76 -10.98 5.88 -11.03
C ARG A 76 -12.31 6.28 -10.40
N ARG A 77 -12.55 5.88 -9.17
CA ARG A 77 -13.78 6.21 -8.48
C ARG A 77 -13.89 7.70 -8.22
N LYS A 78 -12.78 8.34 -7.85
CA LYS A 78 -12.78 9.78 -7.64
C LYS A 78 -13.06 10.52 -8.94
N ARG A 79 -12.50 10.05 -10.04
CA ARG A 79 -12.74 10.67 -11.33
C ARG A 79 -14.22 10.58 -11.71
N GLU A 80 -14.83 9.43 -11.49
CA GLU A 80 -16.24 9.25 -11.77
C GLU A 80 -17.10 10.16 -10.90
N ALA A 81 -16.74 10.28 -9.63
CA ALA A 81 -17.47 11.15 -8.71
C ALA A 81 -17.36 12.62 -9.13
N TYR A 82 -16.18 13.06 -9.54
CA TYR A 82 -16.00 14.43 -9.99
C TYR A 82 -16.76 14.69 -11.27
N GLN A 83 -16.83 13.72 -12.16
CA GLN A 83 -17.62 13.88 -13.39
C GLN A 83 -19.11 14.03 -13.08
N LEU A 84 -19.60 13.28 -12.10
CA LEU A 84 -20.99 13.41 -11.69
C LEU A 84 -21.25 14.79 -11.07
N LEU A 85 -20.31 15.28 -10.28
CA LEU A 85 -20.46 16.59 -9.67
C LEU A 85 -20.46 17.68 -10.73
N ASP A 86 -19.64 17.54 -11.78
CA ASP A 86 -19.61 18.49 -12.85
C ASP A 86 -20.95 18.52 -13.58
N GLN A 87 -21.58 17.36 -13.73
CA GLN A 87 -22.87 17.30 -14.37
C GLN A 87 -23.96 17.96 -13.54
N LEU A 88 -23.82 17.87 -12.22
CA LEU A 88 -24.81 18.46 -11.33
C LEU A 88 -24.65 19.97 -11.20
N HIS A 89 -23.49 20.50 -11.53
CA HIS A 89 -23.23 21.91 -11.42
C HIS A 89 -22.76 22.47 -12.78
N PRO A 90 -23.61 22.51 -13.74
CA PRO A 90 -23.24 23.01 -15.06
C PRO A 90 -23.01 24.51 -14.91
N ALA A 91 -21.94 24.98 -15.32
CA ALA A 91 -21.59 26.39 -15.17
C ALA A 91 -22.40 27.26 -16.10
#